data_3704add4ee367799757fcbd574d09175
#
_entry.id   3704add4ee367799757fcbd574d09175
#
_cell.length_a   1.000
_cell.length_b   1.000
_cell.length_c   1.000
_cell.angle_alpha   90.00
_cell.angle_beta   90.00
_cell.angle_gamma   90.00
#
_symmetry.space_group_name_H-M   'P 1'
#
loop_
_entity.id
_entity.type
_entity.pdbx_description
1 polymer ?
#
loop_
_entity_poly.entity_id
_entity_poly.type
_entity_poly.pdbx_seq_one_letter_code
_entity_poly.pdbx_strand_id
1 'polypeptide(L)'
;RRRSREKMVSAGGRSREERWSLAGATALVTGGSKGIGHAIVEELAGFGARVHTCARNAAALEECRRRWAEKGLQVTVSVCDVSVHADREALMDTVKTTFGAKLDVLVNNAGQSMFKAASECTGEDYARIMATNLESCFHLTQLAHPLLAAGGGGGGGSVVHVSSIAGLIGLPALSVYSMTKGAMNQLTRSLAAEWARDGIRVNCVAPGGVKTDISADKAIDPELVKKEMARLPMGRIGEPEEVASMVAFLCMPAASYMTGQVICIDGGRTIT
;
A
#
# COMPACT_ATOMS: atom_id res chain seq x y z
N ARG A 1 28.38 18.94 -44.64
CA ARG A 1 28.27 18.27 -43.32
C ARG A 1 26.95 18.69 -42.72
N ARG A 2 25.87 17.92 -42.95
CA ARG A 2 24.58 18.02 -42.27
C ARG A 2 24.70 17.32 -40.93
N ARG A 3 24.70 18.10 -39.84
CA ARG A 3 24.50 17.55 -38.47
C ARG A 3 23.03 17.11 -38.39
N SER A 4 22.82 15.81 -38.19
CA SER A 4 21.56 15.23 -37.79
C SER A 4 21.13 15.89 -36.47
N ARG A 5 20.05 16.68 -36.53
CA ARG A 5 19.31 17.08 -35.34
C ARG A 5 18.67 15.82 -34.77
N GLU A 6 19.25 15.26 -33.71
CA GLU A 6 18.55 14.35 -32.85
C GLU A 6 17.25 15.04 -32.39
N LYS A 7 16.13 14.49 -32.81
CA LYS A 7 14.83 14.90 -32.26
C LYS A 7 14.89 14.61 -30.76
N MET A 8 15.08 15.66 -29.95
CA MET A 8 14.61 15.62 -28.59
C MET A 8 13.12 15.28 -28.68
N VAL A 9 12.77 14.04 -28.31
CA VAL A 9 11.40 13.66 -28.08
C VAL A 9 10.93 14.55 -26.93
N SER A 10 10.20 15.61 -27.26
CA SER A 10 9.43 16.34 -26.28
C SER A 10 8.55 15.27 -25.62
N ALA A 11 8.66 15.08 -24.31
CA ALA A 11 7.69 14.35 -23.55
C ALA A 11 6.35 15.03 -23.80
N GLY A 12 5.55 14.49 -24.73
CA GLY A 12 4.21 14.98 -25.03
C GLY A 12 3.46 14.98 -23.71
N GLY A 13 3.16 16.17 -23.18
CA GLY A 13 2.54 16.32 -21.88
C GLY A 13 1.21 15.57 -21.89
N ARG A 14 1.04 14.60 -20.98
CA ARG A 14 -0.24 13.91 -20.75
C ARG A 14 -1.33 14.95 -20.50
N SER A 15 -2.52 14.76 -21.06
CA SER A 15 -3.69 15.58 -20.78
C SER A 15 -4.03 15.53 -19.27
N ARG A 16 -4.91 16.41 -18.83
CA ARG A 16 -5.36 16.38 -17.44
C ARG A 16 -6.04 15.04 -17.12
N GLU A 17 -6.90 14.57 -18.01
CA GLU A 17 -7.62 13.32 -17.88
C GLU A 17 -6.66 12.12 -17.79
N GLU A 18 -5.65 12.05 -18.64
CA GLU A 18 -4.62 11.01 -18.60
C GLU A 18 -3.78 11.05 -17.32
N ARG A 19 -3.53 12.24 -16.77
CA ARG A 19 -2.78 12.36 -15.51
C ARG A 19 -3.56 11.85 -14.30
N TRP A 20 -4.89 11.95 -14.33
CA TRP A 20 -5.80 11.58 -13.24
C TRP A 20 -6.56 10.29 -13.53
N SER A 21 -5.97 9.36 -14.23
CA SER A 21 -6.56 8.09 -14.63
C SER A 21 -5.59 6.94 -14.37
N LEU A 22 -6.16 5.78 -14.05
CA LEU A 22 -5.48 4.49 -14.01
C LEU A 22 -6.01 3.54 -15.09
N ALA A 23 -6.71 4.07 -16.10
CA ALA A 23 -7.29 3.26 -17.17
C ALA A 23 -6.22 2.38 -17.83
N GLY A 24 -6.46 1.07 -17.83
CA GLY A 24 -5.55 0.06 -18.38
C GLY A 24 -4.32 -0.28 -17.52
N ALA A 25 -4.12 0.38 -16.40
CA ALA A 25 -3.07 0.03 -15.45
C ALA A 25 -3.38 -1.30 -14.74
N THR A 26 -2.33 -2.02 -14.37
CA THR A 26 -2.42 -3.27 -13.60
C THR A 26 -1.91 -3.03 -12.18
N ALA A 27 -2.65 -3.50 -11.17
CA ALA A 27 -2.33 -3.26 -9.77
C ALA A 27 -2.41 -4.53 -8.92
N LEU A 28 -1.42 -4.73 -8.05
CA LEU A 28 -1.48 -5.70 -6.96
C LEU A 28 -1.69 -4.95 -5.64
N VAL A 29 -2.73 -5.32 -4.89
CA VAL A 29 -3.01 -4.79 -3.55
C VAL A 29 -3.04 -5.95 -2.56
N THR A 30 -2.17 -5.97 -1.55
CA THR A 30 -2.19 -7.01 -0.53
C THR A 30 -3.18 -6.66 0.60
N GLY A 31 -3.92 -7.67 1.09
CA GLY A 31 -4.87 -7.48 2.19
C GLY A 31 -6.16 -6.76 1.81
N GLY A 32 -6.70 -7.02 0.61
CA GLY A 32 -7.85 -6.26 0.06
C GLY A 32 -9.24 -6.72 0.50
N SER A 33 -9.38 -7.71 1.39
CA SER A 33 -10.70 -8.23 1.78
C SER A 33 -11.45 -7.35 2.79
N LYS A 34 -10.80 -6.35 3.41
CA LYS A 34 -11.41 -5.46 4.41
C LYS A 34 -10.62 -4.17 4.65
N GLY A 35 -11.25 -3.22 5.33
CA GLY A 35 -10.63 -1.98 5.80
C GLY A 35 -9.97 -1.16 4.70
N ILE A 36 -8.81 -0.58 4.98
CA ILE A 36 -8.06 0.27 4.04
C ILE A 36 -7.75 -0.46 2.73
N GLY A 37 -7.35 -1.74 2.79
CA GLY A 37 -7.05 -2.50 1.58
C GLY A 37 -8.25 -2.68 0.66
N HIS A 38 -9.44 -2.92 1.22
CA HIS A 38 -10.69 -3.01 0.45
C HIS A 38 -11.02 -1.68 -0.25
N ALA A 39 -10.94 -0.58 0.49
CA ALA A 39 -11.14 0.76 -0.07
C ALA A 39 -10.12 1.08 -1.18
N ILE A 40 -8.84 0.70 -1.01
CA ILE A 40 -7.82 0.87 -2.04
C ILE A 40 -8.16 0.07 -3.32
N VAL A 41 -8.61 -1.18 -3.18
CA VAL A 41 -9.03 -1.99 -4.33
C VAL A 41 -10.17 -1.31 -5.09
N GLU A 42 -11.21 -0.84 -4.38
CA GLU A 42 -12.34 -0.14 -5.00
C GLU A 42 -11.92 1.17 -5.68
N GLU A 43 -11.07 1.96 -5.03
CA GLU A 43 -10.61 3.25 -5.55
C GLU A 43 -9.77 3.08 -6.82
N LEU A 44 -8.76 2.17 -6.80
CA LEU A 44 -7.94 1.92 -7.98
C LEU A 44 -8.75 1.35 -9.15
N ALA A 45 -9.64 0.40 -8.88
CA ALA A 45 -10.52 -0.18 -9.90
C ALA A 45 -11.53 0.85 -10.43
N GLY A 46 -12.05 1.73 -9.57
CA GLY A 46 -12.93 2.84 -9.94
C GLY A 46 -12.27 3.84 -10.88
N PHE A 47 -10.95 4.06 -10.76
CA PHE A 47 -10.14 4.84 -11.71
C PHE A 47 -9.72 4.06 -12.97
N GLY A 48 -10.22 2.83 -13.16
CA GLY A 48 -10.03 2.04 -14.37
C GLY A 48 -8.85 1.07 -14.34
N ALA A 49 -8.23 0.83 -13.21
CA ALA A 49 -7.19 -0.19 -13.08
C ALA A 49 -7.80 -1.60 -13.07
N ARG A 50 -7.03 -2.55 -13.60
CA ARG A 50 -7.24 -3.99 -13.39
C ARG A 50 -6.52 -4.36 -12.10
N VAL A 51 -7.26 -4.76 -11.07
CA VAL A 51 -6.69 -5.03 -9.75
C VAL A 51 -6.63 -6.53 -9.48
N HIS A 52 -5.49 -7.02 -8.99
CA HIS A 52 -5.39 -8.31 -8.31
C HIS A 52 -5.19 -8.06 -6.82
N THR A 53 -5.91 -8.80 -5.98
CA THR A 53 -5.75 -8.68 -4.53
C THR A 53 -5.68 -10.04 -3.84
N CYS A 54 -5.14 -10.06 -2.64
CA CYS A 54 -5.04 -11.28 -1.85
C CYS A 54 -5.45 -11.07 -0.39
N ALA A 55 -5.89 -12.14 0.25
CA ALA A 55 -6.14 -12.22 1.68
C ALA A 55 -6.13 -13.69 2.12
N ARG A 56 -6.08 -13.94 3.43
CA ARG A 56 -6.05 -15.30 4.02
C ARG A 56 -7.43 -15.97 4.03
N ASN A 57 -8.49 -15.20 4.22
CA ASN A 57 -9.85 -15.72 4.33
C ASN A 57 -10.49 -15.84 2.94
N ALA A 58 -10.58 -17.07 2.44
CA ALA A 58 -11.13 -17.38 1.13
C ALA A 58 -12.61 -16.95 0.98
N ALA A 59 -13.43 -17.18 2.00
CA ALA A 59 -14.87 -16.86 1.94
C ALA A 59 -15.11 -15.35 1.90
N ALA A 60 -14.41 -14.58 2.76
CA ALA A 60 -14.50 -13.12 2.76
C ALA A 60 -13.99 -12.52 1.43
N LEU A 61 -12.94 -13.11 0.87
CA LEU A 61 -12.34 -12.65 -0.38
C LEU A 61 -13.27 -12.90 -1.57
N GLU A 62 -13.92 -14.06 -1.63
CA GLU A 62 -14.89 -14.40 -2.66
C GLU A 62 -16.15 -13.53 -2.60
N GLU A 63 -16.63 -13.22 -1.40
CA GLU A 63 -17.75 -12.29 -1.21
C GLU A 63 -17.38 -10.87 -1.70
N CYS A 64 -16.17 -10.39 -1.41
CA CYS A 64 -15.69 -9.13 -1.96
C CYS A 64 -15.63 -9.18 -3.49
N ARG A 65 -15.07 -10.25 -4.08
CA ARG A 65 -14.97 -10.43 -5.52
C ARG A 65 -16.34 -10.35 -6.19
N ARG A 66 -17.36 -11.01 -5.62
CA ARG A 66 -18.73 -10.97 -6.12
C ARG A 66 -19.29 -9.54 -6.13
N ARG A 67 -19.13 -8.80 -5.00
CA ARG A 67 -19.57 -7.39 -4.88
C ARG A 67 -18.86 -6.47 -5.86
N TRP A 68 -17.57 -6.65 -6.07
CA TRP A 68 -16.81 -5.87 -7.06
C TRP A 68 -17.28 -6.16 -8.49
N ALA A 69 -17.58 -7.42 -8.81
CA ALA A 69 -18.14 -7.80 -10.10
C ALA A 69 -19.53 -7.17 -10.34
N GLU A 70 -20.40 -7.14 -9.32
CA GLU A 70 -21.71 -6.46 -9.37
C GLU A 70 -21.56 -4.93 -9.62
N LYS A 71 -20.49 -4.31 -9.14
CA LYS A 71 -20.13 -2.91 -9.43
C LYS A 71 -19.44 -2.71 -10.78
N GLY A 72 -19.19 -3.77 -11.55
CA GLY A 72 -18.46 -3.70 -12.82
C GLY A 72 -16.95 -3.47 -12.69
N LEU A 73 -16.38 -3.64 -11.49
CA LEU A 73 -14.97 -3.45 -11.24
C LEU A 73 -14.13 -4.66 -11.67
N GLN A 74 -12.99 -4.43 -12.32
CA GLN A 74 -12.11 -5.49 -12.80
C GLN A 74 -11.16 -5.96 -11.70
N VAL A 75 -11.63 -6.83 -10.81
CA VAL A 75 -10.86 -7.35 -9.68
C VAL A 75 -10.77 -8.87 -9.73
N THR A 76 -9.54 -9.38 -9.62
CA THR A 76 -9.24 -10.81 -9.44
C THR A 76 -8.62 -11.04 -8.06
N VAL A 77 -8.70 -12.27 -7.54
CA VAL A 77 -8.31 -12.56 -6.17
C VAL A 77 -7.49 -13.85 -6.05
N SER A 78 -6.63 -13.92 -5.02
CA SER A 78 -5.90 -15.12 -4.60
C SER A 78 -5.93 -15.28 -3.09
N VAL A 79 -6.08 -16.50 -2.60
CA VAL A 79 -5.82 -16.80 -1.19
C VAL A 79 -4.31 -16.82 -0.96
N CYS A 80 -3.82 -16.02 -0.02
CA CYS A 80 -2.40 -15.92 0.28
C CYS A 80 -2.20 -15.43 1.72
N ASP A 81 -1.37 -16.10 2.48
CA ASP A 81 -0.80 -15.57 3.71
C ASP A 81 0.55 -14.93 3.40
N VAL A 82 0.58 -13.61 3.37
CA VAL A 82 1.81 -12.86 3.05
C VAL A 82 2.97 -13.10 4.03
N SER A 83 2.72 -13.67 5.22
CA SER A 83 3.78 -14.06 6.15
C SER A 83 4.53 -15.33 5.70
N VAL A 84 3.93 -16.11 4.79
CA VAL A 84 4.51 -17.36 4.25
C VAL A 84 5.27 -17.07 2.95
N HIS A 85 6.54 -17.45 2.90
CA HIS A 85 7.42 -17.17 1.75
C HIS A 85 6.89 -17.78 0.44
N ALA A 86 6.52 -19.06 0.47
CA ALA A 86 6.03 -19.77 -0.72
C ALA A 86 4.70 -19.18 -1.25
N ASP A 87 3.84 -18.68 -0.36
CA ASP A 87 2.58 -18.03 -0.77
C ASP A 87 2.86 -16.72 -1.51
N ARG A 88 3.89 -15.95 -1.11
CA ARG A 88 4.31 -14.73 -1.80
C ARG A 88 4.82 -15.02 -3.21
N GLU A 89 5.59 -16.08 -3.40
CA GLU A 89 6.08 -16.52 -4.70
C GLU A 89 4.92 -16.96 -5.60
N ALA A 90 4.02 -17.81 -5.10
CA ALA A 90 2.82 -18.27 -5.83
C ALA A 90 1.90 -17.10 -6.21
N LEU A 91 1.75 -16.11 -5.32
CA LEU A 91 1.01 -14.88 -5.61
C LEU A 91 1.64 -14.11 -6.78
N MET A 92 2.96 -13.94 -6.79
CA MET A 92 3.63 -13.21 -7.86
C MET A 92 3.60 -13.95 -9.20
N ASP A 93 3.64 -15.27 -9.21
CA ASP A 93 3.44 -16.08 -10.42
C ASP A 93 2.01 -15.92 -10.97
N THR A 94 1.02 -15.86 -10.08
CA THR A 94 -0.38 -15.57 -10.45
C THR A 94 -0.52 -14.16 -11.05
N VAL A 95 0.09 -13.16 -10.44
CA VAL A 95 0.12 -11.77 -10.94
C VAL A 95 0.77 -11.70 -12.32
N LYS A 96 1.92 -12.35 -12.51
CA LYS A 96 2.64 -12.43 -13.77
C LYS A 96 1.78 -13.05 -14.89
N THR A 97 1.08 -14.14 -14.57
CA THR A 97 0.18 -14.82 -15.53
C THR A 97 -1.04 -13.94 -15.85
N THR A 98 -1.64 -13.31 -14.82
CA THR A 98 -2.86 -12.50 -14.98
C THR A 98 -2.63 -11.23 -15.78
N PHE A 99 -1.45 -10.61 -15.65
CA PHE A 99 -1.16 -9.30 -16.23
C PHE A 99 -0.14 -9.32 -17.39
N GLY A 100 0.35 -10.49 -17.80
CA GLY A 100 1.26 -10.62 -18.94
C GLY A 100 2.66 -10.11 -18.65
N ALA A 101 3.23 -10.50 -17.51
CA ALA A 101 4.59 -10.18 -17.08
C ALA A 101 4.89 -8.68 -16.89
N LYS A 102 3.87 -7.85 -16.63
CA LYS A 102 4.03 -6.44 -16.24
C LYS A 102 3.15 -6.12 -15.04
N LEU A 103 3.58 -5.13 -14.25
CA LEU A 103 2.81 -4.60 -13.14
C LEU A 103 3.03 -3.07 -13.11
N ASP A 104 1.96 -2.29 -13.08
CA ASP A 104 2.07 -0.83 -13.03
C ASP A 104 2.06 -0.31 -11.58
N VAL A 105 1.36 -1.03 -10.67
CA VAL A 105 1.17 -0.61 -9.28
C VAL A 105 1.32 -1.80 -8.33
N LEU A 106 2.11 -1.62 -7.27
CA LEU A 106 2.14 -2.51 -6.10
C LEU A 106 1.75 -1.71 -4.86
N VAL A 107 0.71 -2.17 -4.14
CA VAL A 107 0.32 -1.63 -2.83
C VAL A 107 0.54 -2.67 -1.75
N ASN A 108 1.56 -2.47 -0.91
CA ASN A 108 1.81 -3.28 0.28
C ASN A 108 0.98 -2.74 1.43
N ASN A 109 -0.25 -3.28 1.58
CA ASN A 109 -1.19 -2.89 2.62
C ASN A 109 -1.38 -3.97 3.69
N ALA A 110 -1.21 -5.25 3.36
CA ALA A 110 -1.38 -6.34 4.34
C ALA A 110 -0.55 -6.09 5.60
N GLY A 111 -1.20 -6.20 6.75
CA GLY A 111 -0.56 -5.98 8.04
C GLY A 111 -1.49 -6.31 9.19
N GLN A 112 -0.92 -6.42 10.37
CA GLN A 112 -1.64 -6.61 11.62
C GLN A 112 -1.03 -5.74 12.71
N SER A 113 -1.86 -5.25 13.62
CA SER A 113 -1.42 -4.59 14.84
C SER A 113 -1.31 -5.59 15.99
N MET A 114 -0.62 -5.17 17.04
CA MET A 114 -0.54 -5.89 18.29
C MET A 114 -0.38 -4.89 19.41
N PHE A 115 -1.37 -4.83 20.30
CA PHE A 115 -1.33 -3.99 21.49
C PHE A 115 -0.82 -4.84 22.66
N LYS A 116 0.45 -4.66 23.02
CA LYS A 116 1.09 -5.40 24.11
C LYS A 116 2.28 -4.61 24.66
N ALA A 117 2.44 -4.57 25.99
CA ALA A 117 3.59 -3.92 26.62
C ALA A 117 4.90 -4.54 26.12
N ALA A 118 5.93 -3.72 25.89
CA ALA A 118 7.20 -4.23 25.36
C ALA A 118 7.86 -5.31 26.23
N SER A 119 7.69 -5.20 27.56
CA SER A 119 8.18 -6.18 28.52
C SER A 119 7.46 -7.55 28.46
N GLU A 120 6.29 -7.60 27.84
CA GLU A 120 5.46 -8.80 27.73
C GLU A 120 5.52 -9.43 26.33
N CYS A 121 6.10 -8.74 25.35
CA CYS A 121 6.24 -9.25 24.00
C CYS A 121 7.14 -10.49 23.98
N THR A 122 6.65 -11.57 23.40
CA THR A 122 7.41 -12.80 23.21
C THR A 122 8.19 -12.80 21.89
N GLY A 123 9.14 -13.72 21.74
CA GLY A 123 9.83 -13.94 20.46
C GLY A 123 8.87 -14.34 19.34
N GLU A 124 7.80 -15.09 19.65
CA GLU A 124 6.76 -15.46 18.67
C GLU A 124 5.93 -14.25 18.23
N ASP A 125 5.56 -13.37 19.18
CA ASP A 125 4.88 -12.11 18.86
C ASP A 125 5.71 -11.27 17.89
N TYR A 126 7.00 -11.12 18.23
CA TYR A 126 7.96 -10.39 17.38
C TYR A 126 8.04 -11.00 15.98
N ALA A 127 8.32 -12.32 15.89
CA ALA A 127 8.48 -13.01 14.62
C ALA A 127 7.21 -12.89 13.74
N ARG A 128 6.03 -13.08 14.32
CA ARG A 128 4.74 -13.00 13.62
C ARG A 128 4.49 -11.59 13.04
N ILE A 129 4.73 -10.54 13.83
CA ILE A 129 4.50 -9.15 13.39
C ILE A 129 5.55 -8.75 12.34
N MET A 130 6.80 -9.13 12.51
CA MET A 130 7.87 -8.86 11.54
C MET A 130 7.61 -9.56 10.21
N ALA A 131 7.27 -10.84 10.23
CA ALA A 131 6.97 -11.63 9.02
C ALA A 131 5.80 -11.03 8.22
N THR A 132 4.70 -10.66 8.92
CA THR A 132 3.51 -10.14 8.25
C THR A 132 3.70 -8.71 7.74
N ASN A 133 4.29 -7.81 8.54
CA ASN A 133 4.27 -6.38 8.23
C ASN A 133 5.49 -5.91 7.44
N LEU A 134 6.66 -6.46 7.71
CA LEU A 134 7.92 -5.96 7.16
C LEU A 134 8.55 -6.91 6.14
N GLU A 135 8.77 -8.17 6.53
CA GLU A 135 9.38 -9.15 5.63
C GLU A 135 8.55 -9.37 4.37
N SER A 136 7.21 -9.48 4.53
CA SER A 136 6.30 -9.62 3.39
C SER A 136 6.39 -8.42 2.45
N CYS A 137 6.40 -7.22 3.02
CA CYS A 137 6.51 -5.97 2.27
C CYS A 137 7.80 -5.92 1.45
N PHE A 138 8.94 -6.21 2.09
CA PHE A 138 10.24 -6.22 1.42
C PHE A 138 10.30 -7.27 0.31
N HIS A 139 9.97 -8.54 0.62
CA HIS A 139 10.08 -9.65 -0.32
C HIS A 139 9.11 -9.50 -1.51
N LEU A 140 7.85 -9.13 -1.29
CA LEU A 140 6.92 -8.86 -2.39
C LEU A 140 7.39 -7.71 -3.28
N THR A 141 7.95 -6.66 -2.70
CA THR A 141 8.50 -5.53 -3.46
C THR A 141 9.70 -5.97 -4.30
N GLN A 142 10.57 -6.81 -3.75
CA GLN A 142 11.70 -7.41 -4.47
C GLN A 142 11.25 -8.30 -5.64
N LEU A 143 10.28 -9.20 -5.40
CA LEU A 143 9.71 -10.07 -6.44
C LEU A 143 9.01 -9.28 -7.55
N ALA A 144 8.38 -8.16 -7.20
CA ALA A 144 7.65 -7.31 -8.14
C ALA A 144 8.57 -6.41 -8.98
N HIS A 145 9.82 -6.17 -8.57
CA HIS A 145 10.74 -5.24 -9.26
C HIS A 145 10.83 -5.44 -10.78
N PRO A 146 11.07 -6.65 -11.32
CA PRO A 146 11.18 -6.84 -12.77
C PRO A 146 9.85 -6.55 -13.50
N LEU A 147 8.71 -6.81 -12.86
CA LEU A 147 7.40 -6.53 -13.43
C LEU A 147 7.09 -5.03 -13.41
N LEU A 148 7.50 -4.32 -12.34
CA LEU A 148 7.35 -2.88 -12.19
C LEU A 148 8.24 -2.11 -13.17
N ALA A 149 9.48 -2.59 -13.40
CA ALA A 149 10.38 -1.99 -14.39
C ALA A 149 9.83 -2.11 -15.82
N ALA A 150 9.06 -3.18 -16.11
CA ALA A 150 8.37 -3.38 -17.38
C ALA A 150 7.01 -2.66 -17.46
N GLY A 151 6.51 -2.11 -16.36
CA GLY A 151 5.24 -1.42 -16.22
C GLY A 151 5.26 0.04 -16.65
N GLY A 152 4.23 0.79 -16.26
CA GLY A 152 4.17 2.25 -16.43
C GLY A 152 4.17 2.75 -17.89
N GLY A 153 3.86 1.86 -18.86
CA GLY A 153 3.93 2.23 -20.28
C GLY A 153 5.35 2.56 -20.76
N GLY A 154 6.38 1.95 -20.15
CA GLY A 154 7.80 2.20 -20.42
C GLY A 154 8.42 3.28 -19.53
N GLY A 155 7.70 3.80 -18.54
CA GLY A 155 8.18 4.79 -17.57
C GLY A 155 8.38 4.25 -16.15
N GLY A 156 8.30 2.92 -15.96
CA GLY A 156 8.37 2.26 -14.65
C GLY A 156 7.07 2.32 -13.86
N GLY A 157 6.99 1.52 -12.79
CA GLY A 157 5.80 1.37 -11.96
C GLY A 157 5.76 2.29 -10.73
N SER A 158 4.73 2.13 -9.92
CA SER A 158 4.55 2.81 -8.63
C SER A 158 4.39 1.79 -7.50
N VAL A 159 5.17 1.93 -6.46
CA VAL A 159 5.01 1.18 -5.20
C VAL A 159 4.46 2.11 -4.13
N VAL A 160 3.42 1.67 -3.42
CA VAL A 160 2.90 2.38 -2.25
C VAL A 160 2.88 1.45 -1.05
N HIS A 161 3.59 1.82 0.00
CA HIS A 161 3.55 1.14 1.28
C HIS A 161 2.51 1.79 2.19
N VAL A 162 1.69 0.96 2.86
CA VAL A 162 0.77 1.42 3.89
C VAL A 162 1.41 1.22 5.26
N SER A 163 2.06 2.27 5.75
CA SER A 163 2.70 2.32 7.07
C SER A 163 1.69 2.69 8.17
N SER A 164 2.06 3.57 9.06
CA SER A 164 1.25 4.14 10.14
C SER A 164 1.99 5.34 10.75
N ILE A 165 1.26 6.24 11.38
CA ILE A 165 1.87 7.26 12.28
C ILE A 165 2.67 6.61 13.41
N ALA A 166 2.38 5.37 13.78
CA ALA A 166 3.16 4.59 14.74
C ALA A 166 4.63 4.38 14.32
N GLY A 167 4.94 4.53 13.03
CA GLY A 167 6.32 4.54 12.52
C GLY A 167 7.00 5.92 12.58
N LEU A 168 6.32 6.94 13.09
CA LEU A 168 6.80 8.33 13.17
C LEU A 168 6.78 8.87 14.59
N ILE A 169 5.79 8.48 15.40
CA ILE A 169 5.63 8.92 16.80
C ILE A 169 5.59 7.73 17.74
N GLY A 170 5.94 7.95 19.01
CA GLY A 170 5.84 6.92 20.05
C GLY A 170 4.39 6.70 20.48
N LEU A 171 3.94 5.45 20.41
CA LEU A 171 2.64 5.02 20.91
C LEU A 171 2.83 3.89 21.92
N PRO A 172 2.31 4.02 23.15
CA PRO A 172 2.42 2.97 24.17
C PRO A 172 1.81 1.64 23.68
N ALA A 173 2.37 0.53 24.13
CA ALA A 173 1.93 -0.84 23.81
C ALA A 173 2.00 -1.25 22.31
N LEU A 174 2.64 -0.45 21.46
CA LEU A 174 2.79 -0.71 20.02
C LEU A 174 4.25 -0.87 19.57
N SER A 175 5.20 -1.14 20.46
CA SER A 175 6.64 -1.09 20.15
C SER A 175 7.04 -1.95 18.95
N VAL A 176 6.66 -3.24 18.91
CA VAL A 176 7.00 -4.16 17.80
C VAL A 176 6.31 -3.71 16.49
N TYR A 177 5.04 -3.33 16.58
CA TYR A 177 4.31 -2.79 15.42
C TYR A 177 4.98 -1.52 14.88
N SER A 178 5.31 -0.57 15.76
CA SER A 178 5.97 0.69 15.42
C SER A 178 7.33 0.47 14.74
N MET A 179 8.11 -0.50 15.21
CA MET A 179 9.37 -0.89 14.57
C MET A 179 9.14 -1.31 13.11
N THR A 180 8.12 -2.15 12.82
CA THR A 180 7.84 -2.56 11.43
C THR A 180 7.45 -1.38 10.56
N LYS A 181 6.67 -0.44 11.10
CA LYS A 181 6.19 0.75 10.36
C LYS A 181 7.30 1.79 10.17
N GLY A 182 8.17 1.97 11.15
CA GLY A 182 9.38 2.80 11.02
C GLY A 182 10.37 2.23 10.00
N ALA A 183 10.59 0.91 10.02
CA ALA A 183 11.41 0.22 9.03
C ALA A 183 10.83 0.34 7.60
N MET A 184 9.51 0.24 7.45
CA MET A 184 8.81 0.44 6.17
C MET A 184 8.99 1.87 5.64
N ASN A 185 8.97 2.89 6.51
CA ASN A 185 9.23 4.27 6.14
C ASN A 185 10.65 4.45 5.59
N GLN A 186 11.65 3.79 6.20
CA GLN A 186 13.03 3.84 5.73
C GLN A 186 13.24 3.01 4.46
N LEU A 187 12.61 1.83 4.34
CA LEU A 187 12.60 1.01 3.14
C LEU A 187 12.08 1.82 1.93
N THR A 188 11.00 2.57 2.12
CA THR A 188 10.45 3.48 1.09
C THR A 188 11.50 4.43 0.55
N ARG A 189 12.27 5.11 1.42
CA ARG A 189 13.31 6.07 1.00
C ARG A 189 14.46 5.38 0.28
N SER A 190 14.90 4.23 0.79
CA SER A 190 16.01 3.48 0.21
C SER A 190 15.67 2.98 -1.19
N LEU A 191 14.51 2.32 -1.36
CA LEU A 191 14.08 1.82 -2.67
C LEU A 191 13.76 2.95 -3.66
N ALA A 192 13.22 4.08 -3.19
CA ALA A 192 12.99 5.24 -4.04
C ALA A 192 14.29 5.77 -4.65
N ALA A 193 15.36 5.83 -3.86
CA ALA A 193 16.68 6.26 -4.34
C ALA A 193 17.33 5.23 -5.27
N GLU A 194 17.21 3.95 -4.93
CA GLU A 194 17.81 2.84 -5.66
C GLU A 194 17.15 2.63 -7.04
N TRP A 195 15.81 2.66 -7.11
CA TRP A 195 15.04 2.29 -8.29
C TRP A 195 14.58 3.47 -9.17
N ALA A 196 14.99 4.69 -8.81
CA ALA A 196 14.67 5.89 -9.60
C ALA A 196 15.13 5.77 -11.07
N ARG A 197 16.27 5.10 -11.31
CA ARG A 197 16.82 4.89 -12.67
C ARG A 197 16.02 3.86 -13.47
N ASP A 198 15.30 2.97 -12.79
CA ASP A 198 14.40 2.00 -13.42
C ASP A 198 13.00 2.62 -13.67
N GLY A 199 12.84 3.91 -13.37
CA GLY A 199 11.58 4.64 -13.50
C GLY A 199 10.56 4.31 -12.41
N ILE A 200 10.90 3.47 -11.43
CA ILE A 200 9.98 3.05 -10.37
C ILE A 200 9.94 4.11 -9.26
N ARG A 201 8.73 4.58 -8.94
CA ARG A 201 8.48 5.46 -7.80
C ARG A 201 8.09 4.61 -6.58
N VAL A 202 8.62 4.95 -5.42
CA VAL A 202 8.27 4.27 -4.16
C VAL A 202 7.86 5.32 -3.14
N ASN A 203 6.62 5.28 -2.68
CA ASN A 203 6.08 6.19 -1.68
C ASN A 203 5.38 5.42 -0.57
N CYS A 204 5.03 6.11 0.49
CA CYS A 204 4.40 5.54 1.66
C CYS A 204 3.28 6.46 2.15
N VAL A 205 2.17 5.88 2.58
CA VAL A 205 1.15 6.56 3.37
C VAL A 205 1.26 6.12 4.82
N ALA A 206 1.09 7.04 5.75
CA ALA A 206 1.13 6.81 7.19
C ALA A 206 -0.23 7.20 7.82
N PRO A 207 -1.21 6.29 7.81
CA PRO A 207 -2.51 6.56 8.41
C PRO A 207 -2.42 6.73 9.93
N GLY A 208 -3.28 7.60 10.48
CA GLY A 208 -3.62 7.65 11.89
C GLY A 208 -4.70 6.62 12.27
N GLY A 209 -5.57 6.99 13.20
CA GLY A 209 -6.75 6.19 13.52
C GLY A 209 -7.76 6.21 12.36
N VAL A 210 -8.07 5.02 11.83
CA VAL A 210 -9.03 4.82 10.72
C VAL A 210 -10.04 3.76 11.12
N LYS A 211 -11.30 3.94 10.77
CA LYS A 211 -12.39 2.98 11.06
C LYS A 211 -12.16 1.68 10.28
N THR A 212 -11.57 0.71 10.94
CA THR A 212 -11.28 -0.62 10.38
C THR A 212 -11.41 -1.69 11.45
N ASP A 213 -11.58 -2.95 11.05
CA ASP A 213 -11.60 -4.08 11.98
C ASP A 213 -10.26 -4.29 12.72
N ILE A 214 -9.18 -3.68 12.25
CA ILE A 214 -7.86 -3.78 12.91
C ILE A 214 -7.87 -3.07 14.28
N SER A 215 -8.75 -2.09 14.44
CA SER A 215 -8.98 -1.36 15.70
C SER A 215 -10.11 -1.97 16.56
N ALA A 216 -10.78 -3.02 16.05
CA ALA A 216 -11.83 -3.74 16.78
C ALA A 216 -11.29 -4.74 17.80
N ASP A 217 -9.97 -4.77 18.04
CA ASP A 217 -9.37 -5.58 19.09
C ASP A 217 -9.89 -5.09 20.46
N LYS A 218 -10.71 -5.93 21.09
CA LYS A 218 -11.46 -5.62 22.32
C LYS A 218 -10.58 -5.29 23.54
N ALA A 219 -9.27 -5.29 23.37
CA ALA A 219 -8.28 -5.05 24.41
C ALA A 219 -7.86 -3.59 24.58
N ILE A 220 -8.39 -2.65 23.76
CA ILE A 220 -8.00 -1.23 23.88
C ILE A 220 -8.83 -0.58 24.98
N ASP A 221 -8.13 -0.05 26.00
CA ASP A 221 -8.73 0.72 27.07
C ASP A 221 -9.52 1.92 26.51
N PRO A 222 -10.83 2.05 26.80
CA PRO A 222 -11.67 3.17 26.35
C PRO A 222 -11.12 4.56 26.74
N GLU A 223 -10.49 4.68 27.92
CA GLU A 223 -9.88 5.94 28.35
C GLU A 223 -8.63 6.30 27.51
N LEU A 224 -7.89 5.30 27.05
CA LEU A 224 -6.78 5.52 26.12
C LEU A 224 -7.29 6.00 24.77
N VAL A 225 -8.36 5.40 24.26
CA VAL A 225 -9.03 5.84 23.01
C VAL A 225 -9.50 7.28 23.14
N LYS A 226 -10.17 7.63 24.25
CA LYS A 226 -10.64 9.00 24.50
C LYS A 226 -9.49 10.02 24.56
N LYS A 227 -8.38 9.65 25.20
CA LYS A 227 -7.17 10.49 25.26
C LYS A 227 -6.55 10.70 23.86
N GLU A 228 -6.47 9.66 23.05
CA GLU A 228 -5.96 9.78 21.67
C GLU A 228 -6.92 10.59 20.80
N MET A 229 -8.24 10.42 20.95
CA MET A 229 -9.23 11.24 20.24
C MET A 229 -9.11 12.73 20.58
N ALA A 230 -8.85 13.07 21.84
CA ALA A 230 -8.66 14.46 22.28
C ALA A 230 -7.40 15.12 21.66
N ARG A 231 -6.46 14.33 21.14
CA ARG A 231 -5.25 14.80 20.47
C ARG A 231 -5.40 14.98 18.96
N LEU A 232 -6.56 14.63 18.39
CA LEU A 232 -6.81 14.76 16.96
C LEU A 232 -7.35 16.18 16.67
N PRO A 233 -6.61 17.05 15.94
CA PRO A 233 -7.09 18.37 15.57
C PRO A 233 -8.42 18.34 14.82
N MET A 234 -8.64 17.33 13.95
CA MET A 234 -9.91 17.17 13.22
C MET A 234 -11.03 16.56 14.07
N GLY A 235 -10.78 16.15 15.32
CA GLY A 235 -11.77 15.65 16.27
C GLY A 235 -12.45 14.33 15.90
N ARG A 236 -11.94 13.61 14.92
CA ARG A 236 -12.50 12.33 14.46
C ARG A 236 -11.41 11.39 13.93
N ILE A 237 -11.66 10.10 13.92
CA ILE A 237 -10.88 9.13 13.15
C ILE A 237 -11.24 9.23 11.67
N GLY A 238 -10.32 8.80 10.80
CA GLY A 238 -10.51 8.78 9.35
C GLY A 238 -11.37 7.61 8.88
N GLU A 239 -11.86 7.75 7.65
CA GLU A 239 -12.52 6.65 6.91
C GLU A 239 -11.49 5.97 6.00
N PRO A 240 -11.64 4.67 5.68
CA PRO A 240 -10.73 3.95 4.76
C PRO A 240 -10.55 4.62 3.41
N GLU A 241 -11.60 5.24 2.87
CA GLU A 241 -11.62 5.93 1.59
C GLU A 241 -10.72 7.17 1.59
N GLU A 242 -10.55 7.84 2.74
CA GLU A 242 -9.65 9.00 2.86
C GLU A 242 -8.18 8.58 2.70
N VAL A 243 -7.84 7.36 3.11
CA VAL A 243 -6.50 6.78 2.86
C VAL A 243 -6.40 6.30 1.42
N ALA A 244 -7.43 5.61 0.91
CA ALA A 244 -7.46 5.05 -0.43
C ALA A 244 -7.28 6.12 -1.52
N SER A 245 -7.90 7.29 -1.35
CA SER A 245 -7.78 8.43 -2.27
C SER A 245 -6.33 8.92 -2.42
N MET A 246 -5.58 9.00 -1.31
CA MET A 246 -4.16 9.37 -1.38
C MET A 246 -3.32 8.25 -2.04
N VAL A 247 -3.61 6.99 -1.74
CA VAL A 247 -2.94 5.85 -2.41
C VAL A 247 -3.18 5.90 -3.91
N ALA A 248 -4.43 6.11 -4.35
CA ALA A 248 -4.76 6.22 -5.77
C ALA A 248 -4.02 7.38 -6.43
N PHE A 249 -3.97 8.57 -5.80
CA PHE A 249 -3.19 9.70 -6.30
C PHE A 249 -1.71 9.34 -6.49
N LEU A 250 -1.08 8.68 -5.51
CA LEU A 250 0.32 8.27 -5.60
C LEU A 250 0.58 7.24 -6.71
N CYS A 251 -0.43 6.46 -7.08
CA CYS A 251 -0.35 5.51 -8.19
C CYS A 251 -0.51 6.18 -9.57
N MET A 252 -1.16 7.34 -9.64
CA MET A 252 -1.46 8.05 -10.89
C MET A 252 -0.23 8.73 -11.50
N PRO A 253 -0.26 8.99 -12.82
CA PRO A 253 0.73 9.85 -13.48
C PRO A 253 0.79 11.27 -12.92
N ALA A 254 -0.28 11.77 -12.26
CA ALA A 254 -0.30 13.06 -11.58
C ALA A 254 0.79 13.17 -10.50
N ALA A 255 1.18 12.06 -9.88
CA ALA A 255 2.24 11.98 -8.89
C ALA A 255 3.63 11.62 -9.47
N SER A 256 3.84 11.78 -10.79
CA SER A 256 5.05 11.31 -11.50
C SER A 256 6.38 11.89 -10.99
N TYR A 257 6.35 13.00 -10.28
CA TYR A 257 7.54 13.64 -9.68
C TYR A 257 7.65 13.41 -8.17
N MET A 258 6.86 12.45 -7.63
CA MET A 258 6.87 12.11 -6.21
C MET A 258 7.46 10.72 -5.98
N THR A 259 8.56 10.65 -5.24
CA THR A 259 9.17 9.40 -4.81
C THR A 259 9.87 9.60 -3.45
N GLY A 260 9.98 8.55 -2.64
CA GLY A 260 10.62 8.56 -1.32
C GLY A 260 9.82 9.25 -0.21
N GLN A 261 8.56 9.62 -0.45
CA GLN A 261 7.76 10.39 0.50
C GLN A 261 7.01 9.47 1.47
N VAL A 262 6.88 9.93 2.72
CA VAL A 262 6.01 9.34 3.75
C VAL A 262 4.95 10.40 4.09
N ILE A 263 3.71 10.14 3.70
CA ILE A 263 2.62 11.10 3.78
C ILE A 263 1.65 10.70 4.89
N CYS A 264 1.51 11.54 5.91
CA CYS A 264 0.55 11.33 6.99
C CYS A 264 -0.88 11.60 6.53
N ILE A 265 -1.80 10.71 6.91
CA ILE A 265 -3.25 10.85 6.73
C ILE A 265 -3.86 10.55 8.09
N ASP A 266 -3.86 11.53 8.99
CA ASP A 266 -3.95 11.29 10.42
C ASP A 266 -4.80 12.33 11.19
N GLY A 267 -5.54 13.18 10.50
CA GLY A 267 -6.33 14.23 11.11
C GLY A 267 -5.51 15.25 11.90
N GLY A 268 -4.20 15.36 11.61
CA GLY A 268 -3.27 16.26 12.28
C GLY A 268 -2.59 15.68 13.53
N ARG A 269 -2.75 14.37 13.81
CA ARG A 269 -2.22 13.75 15.04
C ARG A 269 -0.70 13.86 15.20
N THR A 270 0.05 13.90 14.11
CA THR A 270 1.53 13.96 14.16
C THR A 270 2.11 15.36 14.36
N ILE A 271 1.26 16.39 14.31
CA ILE A 271 1.70 17.79 14.49
C ILE A 271 1.30 18.37 15.86
N THR A 272 0.73 17.55 16.76
CA THR A 272 0.25 17.92 18.10
C THR A 272 0.86 17.08 19.21
#